data_fbeb4a33c95380929a3bafd90a36aacf
#
_entry.id   fbeb4a33c95380929a3bafd90a36aacf
#
_cell.length_a   1.000
_cell.length_b   1.000
_cell.length_c   1.000
_cell.angle_alpha   90.00
_cell.angle_beta   90.00
_cell.angle_gamma   90.00
#
_symmetry.space_group_name_H-M   'P 1'
#
loop_
_entity.id
_entity.type
_entity.pdbx_description
1 polymer ?
#
loop_
_entity_poly.entity_id
_entity_poly.type
_entity_poly.pdbx_seq_one_letter_code
_entity_poly.pdbx_strand_id
1 'polypeptide(L)'
;LDTGNDDLRSINDIIKNFKIEKIVKSPARFDSIKLNDICGKIIRKTEDKELLKDLIYFLEYKKMPILTIKQQMNIEDALPFLKIRSKNFQELYDQSKFLIIKDVSKASDDFKNLFNNDNIELIKSLSAQLKNIKWIKENINDTIKSFALKNNKEFKDMAKLIRIAIVGTTNSPGIYDMMIVLGKSEVIRRFTSLGI
;
A
#
# COMPACT_ATOMS: atom_id res chain seq x y z
N LEU A 1 -6.78 -33.71 2.52
CA LEU A 1 -8.01 -33.17 1.97
C LEU A 1 -7.62 -32.29 0.80
N ASP A 2 -7.53 -32.91 -0.37
CA ASP A 2 -7.38 -32.18 -1.63
C ASP A 2 -8.75 -31.54 -1.92
N THR A 3 -8.82 -30.27 -1.71
CA THR A 3 -10.04 -29.50 -1.86
C THR A 3 -9.86 -28.66 -3.11
N GLY A 4 -10.38 -29.16 -4.22
CA GLY A 4 -10.36 -28.43 -5.50
C GLY A 4 -10.52 -26.92 -5.36
N ASN A 5 -10.27 -26.21 -6.39
CA ASN A 5 -10.03 -24.77 -6.62
C ASN A 5 -10.70 -23.69 -5.73
N ASP A 6 -11.46 -23.98 -4.68
CA ASP A 6 -12.04 -23.01 -3.75
C ASP A 6 -11.56 -23.28 -2.31
N ASP A 7 -10.41 -22.70 -1.95
CA ASP A 7 -9.80 -22.82 -0.62
C ASP A 7 -10.58 -22.08 0.49
N LEU A 8 -11.58 -21.28 0.14
CA LEU A 8 -12.40 -20.53 1.09
C LEU A 8 -13.68 -21.32 1.45
N ARG A 9 -13.66 -21.93 2.63
CA ARG A 9 -14.83 -22.62 3.19
C ARG A 9 -15.31 -21.89 4.44
N SER A 10 -16.62 -21.82 4.61
CA SER A 10 -17.19 -21.36 5.88
C SER A 10 -16.91 -22.39 7.00
N ILE A 11 -16.88 -21.92 8.25
CA ILE A 11 -16.78 -22.81 9.42
C ILE A 11 -17.88 -23.86 9.39
N ASN A 12 -19.11 -23.50 9.00
CA ASN A 12 -20.24 -24.42 8.91
C ASN A 12 -20.00 -25.51 7.85
N ASP A 13 -19.40 -25.15 6.70
CA ASP A 13 -19.05 -26.14 5.67
C ASP A 13 -17.95 -27.09 6.15
N ILE A 14 -16.97 -26.56 6.92
CA ILE A 14 -15.91 -27.38 7.50
C ILE A 14 -16.52 -28.37 8.50
N ILE A 15 -17.38 -27.93 9.42
CA ILE A 15 -18.06 -28.79 10.42
C ILE A 15 -18.90 -29.85 9.72
N LYS A 16 -19.72 -29.47 8.72
CA LYS A 16 -20.60 -30.39 7.98
C LYS A 16 -19.84 -31.49 7.24
N ASN A 17 -18.65 -31.17 6.73
CA ASN A 17 -17.84 -32.09 5.92
C ASN A 17 -16.74 -32.78 6.73
N PHE A 18 -16.58 -32.45 8.02
CA PHE A 18 -15.60 -33.06 8.89
C PHE A 18 -16.01 -34.52 9.23
N LYS A 19 -15.09 -35.45 8.99
CA LYS A 19 -15.26 -36.89 9.33
C LYS A 19 -14.00 -37.36 10.02
N ILE A 20 -14.16 -37.90 11.22
CA ILE A 20 -13.04 -38.40 12.05
C ILE A 20 -12.26 -39.49 11.32
N GLU A 21 -12.96 -40.34 10.54
CA GLU A 21 -12.36 -41.43 9.79
C GLU A 21 -11.41 -40.96 8.67
N LYS A 22 -11.52 -39.70 8.29
CA LYS A 22 -10.65 -39.09 7.28
C LYS A 22 -9.39 -38.43 7.86
N ILE A 23 -9.19 -38.49 9.15
CA ILE A 23 -7.97 -38.01 9.80
C ILE A 23 -6.81 -38.96 9.47
N VAL A 24 -5.82 -38.43 8.78
CA VAL A 24 -4.59 -39.16 8.42
C VAL A 24 -3.64 -39.18 9.61
N LYS A 25 -3.10 -40.35 9.97
CA LYS A 25 -2.16 -40.52 11.10
C LYS A 25 -0.74 -40.00 10.82
N SER A 26 -0.48 -39.43 9.65
CA SER A 26 0.83 -38.84 9.30
C SER A 26 0.98 -37.43 9.87
N PRO A 27 2.22 -36.97 10.20
CA PRO A 27 2.47 -35.61 10.63
C PRO A 27 2.00 -34.63 9.57
N ALA A 28 1.14 -33.66 9.96
CA ALA A 28 0.75 -32.58 9.07
C ALA A 28 1.85 -31.50 9.05
N ARG A 29 2.27 -31.08 7.85
CA ARG A 29 3.14 -29.93 7.68
C ARG A 29 2.30 -28.67 7.53
N PHE A 30 2.56 -27.69 8.38
CA PHE A 30 1.92 -26.38 8.27
C PHE A 30 2.47 -25.63 7.05
N ASP A 31 1.58 -25.26 6.13
CA ASP A 31 1.92 -24.51 4.92
C ASP A 31 1.58 -23.02 5.11
N SER A 32 2.60 -22.24 5.49
CA SER A 32 2.47 -20.79 5.69
C SER A 32 2.20 -20.03 4.38
N ILE A 33 2.64 -20.54 3.23
CA ILE A 33 2.40 -19.91 1.94
C ILE A 33 0.92 -20.03 1.60
N LYS A 34 0.35 -21.22 1.74
CA LYS A 34 -1.08 -21.47 1.53
C LYS A 34 -1.94 -20.66 2.50
N LEU A 35 -1.54 -20.56 3.76
CA LEU A 35 -2.25 -19.71 4.74
C LEU A 35 -2.28 -18.25 4.30
N ASN A 36 -1.14 -17.68 3.91
CA ASN A 36 -1.07 -16.29 3.44
C ASN A 36 -1.93 -16.07 2.18
N ASP A 37 -2.00 -17.03 1.27
CA ASP A 37 -2.87 -16.93 0.09
C ASP A 37 -4.35 -16.93 0.48
N ILE A 38 -4.76 -17.78 1.42
CA ILE A 38 -6.13 -17.83 1.95
C ILE A 38 -6.47 -16.51 2.63
N CYS A 39 -5.61 -16.02 3.53
CA CYS A 39 -5.80 -14.73 4.20
C CYS A 39 -5.92 -13.58 3.19
N GLY A 40 -5.07 -13.55 2.16
CA GLY A 40 -5.15 -12.55 1.09
C GLY A 40 -6.45 -12.62 0.29
N LYS A 41 -6.99 -13.82 0.03
CA LYS A 41 -8.30 -14.00 -0.61
C LYS A 41 -9.44 -13.45 0.27
N ILE A 42 -9.37 -13.68 1.59
CA ILE A 42 -10.35 -13.15 2.56
C ILE A 42 -10.28 -11.62 2.58
N ILE A 43 -9.09 -11.04 2.75
CA ILE A 43 -8.88 -9.58 2.76
C ILE A 43 -9.48 -8.93 1.52
N ARG A 44 -9.24 -9.51 0.34
CA ARG A 44 -9.79 -8.96 -0.92
C ARG A 44 -11.32 -9.04 -1.03
N LYS A 45 -11.94 -10.06 -0.43
CA LYS A 45 -13.40 -10.26 -0.45
C LYS A 45 -14.14 -9.48 0.64
N THR A 46 -13.45 -9.09 1.71
CA THR A 46 -14.05 -8.34 2.83
C THR A 46 -14.43 -6.93 2.41
N GLU A 47 -15.61 -6.48 2.82
CA GLU A 47 -16.08 -5.09 2.63
C GLU A 47 -15.13 -4.11 3.30
N ASP A 48 -14.90 -2.93 2.68
CA ASP A 48 -13.86 -2.00 3.11
C ASP A 48 -14.08 -1.48 4.54
N LYS A 49 -15.33 -1.22 4.94
CA LYS A 49 -15.67 -0.80 6.32
C LYS A 49 -15.39 -1.88 7.36
N GLU A 50 -15.71 -3.12 7.05
CA GLU A 50 -15.43 -4.26 7.92
C GLU A 50 -13.91 -4.49 8.01
N LEU A 51 -13.23 -4.45 6.88
CA LEU A 51 -11.78 -4.62 6.81
C LEU A 51 -11.03 -3.53 7.61
N LEU A 52 -11.50 -2.27 7.57
CA LEU A 52 -10.95 -1.19 8.39
C LEU A 52 -11.13 -1.48 9.89
N LYS A 53 -12.31 -1.92 10.29
CA LYS A 53 -12.60 -2.28 11.69
C LYS A 53 -11.67 -3.39 12.18
N ASP A 54 -11.48 -4.42 11.37
CA ASP A 54 -10.60 -5.54 11.69
C ASP A 54 -9.12 -5.11 11.74
N LEU A 55 -8.71 -4.20 10.84
CA LEU A 55 -7.38 -3.60 10.87
C LEU A 55 -7.15 -2.81 12.16
N ILE A 56 -8.11 -2.00 12.58
CA ILE A 56 -8.02 -1.23 13.84
C ILE A 56 -7.87 -2.18 15.02
N TYR A 57 -8.70 -3.22 15.11
CA TYR A 57 -8.60 -4.25 16.15
C TYR A 57 -7.21 -4.94 16.14
N PHE A 58 -6.68 -5.27 14.96
CA PHE A 58 -5.34 -5.83 14.82
C PHE A 58 -4.25 -4.87 15.36
N LEU A 59 -4.35 -3.58 15.05
CA LEU A 59 -3.39 -2.57 15.52
C LEU A 59 -3.44 -2.40 17.04
N GLU A 60 -4.62 -2.40 17.64
CA GLU A 60 -4.81 -2.38 19.10
C GLU A 60 -4.21 -3.64 19.75
N TYR A 61 -4.51 -4.82 19.22
CA TYR A 61 -3.94 -6.08 19.70
C TYR A 61 -2.40 -6.08 19.66
N LYS A 62 -1.81 -5.51 18.62
CA LYS A 62 -0.36 -5.36 18.45
C LYS A 62 0.24 -4.20 19.24
N LYS A 63 -0.57 -3.46 19.98
CA LYS A 63 -0.14 -2.24 20.72
C LYS A 63 0.54 -1.21 19.80
N MET A 64 0.06 -1.09 18.59
CA MET A 64 0.55 -0.12 17.61
C MET A 64 -0.12 1.25 17.85
N PRO A 65 0.45 2.35 17.29
CA PRO A 65 -0.12 3.68 17.46
C PRO A 65 -1.59 3.75 17.01
N ILE A 66 -2.42 4.40 17.83
CA ILE A 66 -3.85 4.60 17.53
C ILE A 66 -3.98 5.55 16.34
N LEU A 67 -4.77 5.16 15.37
CA LEU A 67 -5.07 5.97 14.20
C LEU A 67 -6.08 7.07 14.54
N THR A 68 -5.80 8.30 14.14
CA THR A 68 -6.80 9.38 14.20
C THR A 68 -7.97 9.10 13.25
N ILE A 69 -9.14 9.70 13.50
CA ILE A 69 -10.33 9.56 12.64
C ILE A 69 -9.99 9.90 11.18
N LYS A 70 -9.23 10.98 10.95
CA LYS A 70 -8.80 11.36 9.59
C LYS A 70 -7.92 10.30 8.93
N GLN A 71 -7.02 9.68 9.67
CA GLN A 71 -6.18 8.59 9.14
C GLN A 71 -7.03 7.36 8.81
N GLN A 72 -8.00 7.01 9.64
CA GLN A 72 -8.93 5.92 9.39
C GLN A 72 -9.73 6.14 8.10
N MET A 73 -10.31 7.34 7.92
CA MET A 73 -11.02 7.70 6.69
C MET A 73 -10.12 7.61 5.45
N ASN A 74 -8.89 8.17 5.53
CA ASN A 74 -7.95 8.09 4.41
C ASN A 74 -7.54 6.64 4.08
N ILE A 75 -7.43 5.77 5.09
CA ILE A 75 -7.14 4.34 4.88
C ILE A 75 -8.35 3.66 4.24
N GLU A 76 -9.58 3.94 4.70
CA GLU A 76 -10.81 3.40 4.12
C GLU A 76 -10.89 3.69 2.62
N ASP A 77 -10.66 4.95 2.23
CA ASP A 77 -10.63 5.38 0.82
C ASP A 77 -9.54 4.66 -0.01
N ALA A 78 -8.47 4.24 0.65
CA ALA A 78 -7.35 3.54 0.02
C ALA A 78 -7.52 2.00 -0.04
N LEU A 79 -8.38 1.41 0.80
CA LEU A 79 -8.57 -0.04 0.89
C LEU A 79 -8.81 -0.73 -0.46
N PRO A 80 -9.58 -0.17 -1.41
CA PRO A 80 -9.82 -0.82 -2.71
C PRO A 80 -8.55 -1.21 -3.46
N PHE A 81 -7.44 -0.46 -3.32
CA PHE A 81 -6.17 -0.81 -3.94
C PHE A 81 -5.15 -1.42 -2.97
N LEU A 82 -5.22 -1.11 -1.66
CA LEU A 82 -4.33 -1.68 -0.64
C LEU A 82 -4.56 -3.18 -0.47
N LYS A 83 -5.83 -3.61 -0.39
CA LYS A 83 -6.20 -5.00 -0.17
C LYS A 83 -5.81 -5.94 -1.32
N ILE A 84 -5.61 -5.42 -2.54
CA ILE A 84 -5.19 -6.23 -3.69
C ILE A 84 -3.81 -6.85 -3.47
N ARG A 85 -2.91 -6.13 -2.81
CA ARG A 85 -1.50 -6.49 -2.62
C ARG A 85 -1.18 -7.01 -1.23
N SER A 86 -2.16 -7.01 -0.32
CA SER A 86 -1.96 -7.41 1.07
C SER A 86 -2.43 -8.84 1.29
N LYS A 87 -1.62 -9.63 1.96
CA LYS A 87 -1.91 -11.03 2.32
C LYS A 87 -2.26 -11.19 3.79
N ASN A 88 -2.00 -10.17 4.62
CA ASN A 88 -2.31 -10.14 6.04
C ASN A 88 -2.43 -8.69 6.52
N PHE A 89 -2.91 -8.49 7.76
CA PHE A 89 -3.10 -7.15 8.33
C PHE A 89 -1.80 -6.38 8.52
N GLN A 90 -0.68 -7.06 8.77
CA GLN A 90 0.62 -6.37 8.88
C GLN A 90 1.01 -5.75 7.54
N GLU A 91 0.89 -6.50 6.44
CA GLU A 91 1.14 -5.98 5.10
C GLU A 91 0.16 -4.86 4.73
N LEU A 92 -1.13 -5.01 5.09
CA LEU A 92 -2.16 -3.98 4.85
C LEU A 92 -1.79 -2.67 5.57
N TYR A 93 -1.37 -2.76 6.83
CA TYR A 93 -0.89 -1.61 7.59
C TYR A 93 0.38 -1.00 6.97
N ASP A 94 1.37 -1.83 6.63
CA ASP A 94 2.63 -1.37 6.04
C ASP A 94 2.39 -0.64 4.70
N GLN A 95 1.48 -1.15 3.88
CA GLN A 95 1.06 -0.51 2.64
C GLN A 95 0.30 0.80 2.88
N SER A 96 -0.36 0.99 4.03
CA SER A 96 -1.11 2.20 4.39
C SER A 96 -0.24 3.29 5.05
N LYS A 97 1.00 3.00 5.42
CA LYS A 97 1.88 3.93 6.16
C LYS A 97 2.06 5.29 5.50
N PHE A 98 2.00 5.36 4.17
CA PHE A 98 2.09 6.64 3.45
C PHE A 98 0.98 7.63 3.80
N LEU A 99 -0.17 7.15 4.31
CA LEU A 99 -1.28 7.98 4.79
C LEU A 99 -1.08 8.49 6.22
N ILE A 100 -0.16 7.86 6.96
CA ILE A 100 0.09 8.10 8.37
C ILE A 100 1.35 8.97 8.58
N ILE A 101 2.39 8.72 7.78
CA ILE A 101 3.70 9.39 7.89
C ILE A 101 3.57 10.85 7.44
N LYS A 102 4.01 11.77 8.31
CA LYS A 102 4.05 13.21 8.00
C LYS A 102 5.40 13.66 7.44
N ASP A 103 6.49 13.08 7.90
CA ASP A 103 7.86 13.40 7.51
C ASP A 103 8.52 12.17 6.87
N VAL A 104 8.64 12.21 5.56
CA VAL A 104 9.21 11.12 4.76
C VAL A 104 10.73 11.07 4.79
N SER A 105 11.41 12.18 5.17
CA SER A 105 12.87 12.25 5.22
C SER A 105 13.50 11.34 6.27
N LYS A 106 12.70 10.96 7.28
CA LYS A 106 13.09 10.05 8.37
C LYS A 106 12.66 8.61 8.15
N ALA A 107 12.01 8.30 7.02
CA ALA A 107 11.31 7.02 6.86
C ALA A 107 12.24 5.84 6.54
N SER A 108 13.35 6.07 5.83
CA SER A 108 14.30 4.99 5.49
C SER A 108 15.64 5.49 4.97
N ASP A 109 16.62 4.58 4.93
CA ASP A 109 17.92 4.84 4.30
C ASP A 109 17.81 4.99 2.76
N ASP A 110 16.75 4.46 2.14
CA ASP A 110 16.47 4.67 0.71
C ASP A 110 16.38 6.16 0.36
N PHE A 111 15.78 6.96 1.26
CA PHE A 111 15.70 8.40 1.08
C PHE A 111 17.08 9.04 1.04
N LYS A 112 17.94 8.77 2.03
CA LYS A 112 19.29 9.34 2.13
C LYS A 112 20.16 8.97 0.92
N ASN A 113 20.02 7.74 0.44
CA ASN A 113 20.84 7.24 -0.67
C ASN A 113 20.43 7.81 -2.03
N LEU A 114 19.14 8.15 -2.21
CA LEU A 114 18.63 8.55 -3.52
C LEU A 114 18.40 10.06 -3.64
N PHE A 115 18.16 10.79 -2.54
CA PHE A 115 17.87 12.22 -2.57
C PHE A 115 19.13 13.04 -2.34
N ASN A 116 19.89 13.22 -3.43
CA ASN A 116 20.87 14.28 -3.56
C ASN A 116 20.18 15.58 -4.03
N ASN A 117 20.94 16.70 -4.07
CA ASN A 117 20.40 18.00 -4.45
C ASN A 117 19.73 17.99 -5.84
N ASP A 118 20.32 17.28 -6.82
CA ASP A 118 19.77 17.21 -8.19
C ASP A 118 18.39 16.52 -8.21
N ASN A 119 18.22 15.41 -7.49
CA ASN A 119 16.96 14.70 -7.42
C ASN A 119 15.90 15.48 -6.62
N ILE A 120 16.30 16.24 -5.61
CA ILE A 120 15.41 17.16 -4.88
C ILE A 120 14.88 18.24 -5.83
N GLU A 121 15.75 18.93 -6.57
CA GLU A 121 15.36 19.95 -7.53
C GLU A 121 14.51 19.39 -8.67
N LEU A 122 14.81 18.17 -9.12
CA LEU A 122 14.02 17.48 -10.13
C LEU A 122 12.58 17.24 -9.65
N ILE A 123 12.38 16.76 -8.41
CA ILE A 123 11.04 16.55 -7.84
C ILE A 123 10.34 17.88 -7.58
N LYS A 124 11.03 18.92 -7.12
CA LYS A 124 10.44 20.25 -6.97
C LYS A 124 9.98 20.84 -8.32
N SER A 125 10.76 20.65 -9.37
CA SER A 125 10.40 21.05 -10.74
C SER A 125 9.18 20.30 -11.27
N LEU A 126 9.11 18.97 -11.05
CA LEU A 126 7.91 18.17 -11.35
C LEU A 126 6.68 18.69 -10.58
N SER A 127 6.86 19.03 -9.30
CA SER A 127 5.81 19.61 -8.46
C SER A 127 5.19 20.86 -9.07
N ALA A 128 6.00 21.75 -9.65
CA ALA A 128 5.52 22.95 -10.31
C ALA A 128 4.61 22.66 -11.52
N GLN A 129 4.92 21.63 -12.31
CA GLN A 129 4.05 21.20 -13.42
C GLN A 129 2.75 20.55 -12.91
N LEU A 130 2.83 19.70 -11.89
CA LEU A 130 1.67 19.01 -11.29
C LEU A 130 0.68 19.99 -10.64
N LYS A 131 1.12 21.17 -10.19
CA LYS A 131 0.23 22.21 -9.65
C LYS A 131 -0.84 22.66 -10.64
N ASN A 132 -0.54 22.66 -11.93
CA ASN A 132 -1.36 23.27 -12.98
C ASN A 132 -2.29 22.30 -13.70
N ILE A 133 -2.29 21.00 -13.34
CA ILE A 133 -3.13 19.99 -13.99
C ILE A 133 -4.40 19.69 -13.21
N LYS A 134 -5.42 19.20 -13.90
CA LYS A 134 -6.57 18.54 -13.27
C LYS A 134 -6.09 17.25 -12.62
N TRP A 135 -6.44 17.02 -11.34
CA TRP A 135 -5.93 15.91 -10.54
C TRP A 135 -6.69 14.61 -10.82
N ILE A 136 -6.40 14.01 -11.96
CA ILE A 136 -6.90 12.71 -12.40
C ILE A 136 -5.72 11.84 -12.86
N LYS A 137 -5.89 10.53 -12.81
CA LYS A 137 -4.83 9.55 -13.01
C LYS A 137 -4.14 9.71 -14.39
N GLU A 138 -4.93 9.97 -15.43
CA GLU A 138 -4.47 10.16 -16.81
C GLU A 138 -3.53 11.37 -16.91
N ASN A 139 -3.97 12.53 -16.42
CA ASN A 139 -3.16 13.75 -16.49
C ASN A 139 -1.88 13.65 -15.66
N ILE A 140 -1.94 13.03 -14.49
CA ILE A 140 -0.77 12.78 -13.64
C ILE A 140 0.24 11.90 -14.39
N ASN A 141 -0.24 10.79 -15.00
CA ASN A 141 0.59 9.87 -15.76
C ASN A 141 1.28 10.58 -16.94
N ASP A 142 0.52 11.33 -17.73
CA ASP A 142 1.04 12.00 -18.93
C ASP A 142 2.03 13.09 -18.56
N THR A 143 1.77 13.83 -17.47
CA THR A 143 2.70 14.85 -16.96
C THR A 143 4.01 14.20 -16.50
N ILE A 144 3.95 13.12 -15.74
CA ILE A 144 5.15 12.43 -15.25
C ILE A 144 5.96 11.84 -16.41
N LYS A 145 5.31 11.20 -17.40
CA LYS A 145 5.98 10.64 -18.59
C LYS A 145 6.66 11.73 -19.42
N SER A 146 5.94 12.80 -19.73
CA SER A 146 6.48 13.92 -20.50
C SER A 146 7.63 14.60 -19.77
N PHE A 147 7.54 14.74 -18.44
CA PHE A 147 8.59 15.29 -17.61
C PHE A 147 9.84 14.41 -17.58
N ALA A 148 9.68 13.09 -17.46
CA ALA A 148 10.77 12.12 -17.51
C ALA A 148 11.55 12.23 -18.83
N LEU A 149 10.83 12.22 -19.96
CA LEU A 149 11.43 12.35 -21.30
C LEU A 149 12.21 13.66 -21.44
N LYS A 150 11.65 14.80 -21.02
CA LYS A 150 12.32 16.11 -21.09
C LYS A 150 13.60 16.19 -20.27
N ASN A 151 13.72 15.38 -19.22
CA ASN A 151 14.88 15.34 -18.35
C ASN A 151 15.81 14.15 -18.62
N ASN A 152 15.66 13.46 -19.75
CA ASN A 152 16.46 12.29 -20.14
C ASN A 152 16.47 11.20 -19.05
N LYS A 153 15.34 11.00 -18.36
CA LYS A 153 15.15 9.97 -17.32
C LYS A 153 14.18 8.89 -17.82
N GLU A 154 14.47 7.65 -17.46
CA GLU A 154 13.49 6.59 -17.64
C GLU A 154 12.30 6.78 -16.71
N PHE A 155 11.12 6.40 -17.18
CA PHE A 155 9.90 6.44 -16.36
C PHE A 155 10.05 5.68 -15.03
N LYS A 156 10.75 4.54 -15.06
CA LYS A 156 11.01 3.70 -13.87
C LYS A 156 11.78 4.46 -12.79
N ASP A 157 12.78 5.24 -13.19
CA ASP A 157 13.60 6.03 -12.27
C ASP A 157 12.80 7.19 -11.67
N MET A 158 12.01 7.89 -12.50
CA MET A 158 11.09 8.92 -12.03
C MET A 158 10.05 8.35 -11.07
N ALA A 159 9.47 7.18 -11.37
CA ALA A 159 8.51 6.52 -10.50
C ALA A 159 9.13 6.12 -9.16
N LYS A 160 10.41 5.72 -9.15
CA LYS A 160 11.17 5.41 -7.93
C LYS A 160 11.40 6.66 -7.08
N LEU A 161 11.81 7.78 -7.70
CA LEU A 161 11.99 9.06 -7.02
C LEU A 161 10.67 9.56 -6.41
N ILE A 162 9.59 9.55 -7.20
CA ILE A 162 8.25 9.95 -6.74
C ILE A 162 7.81 9.09 -5.55
N ARG A 163 8.01 7.77 -5.63
CA ARG A 163 7.64 6.85 -4.56
C ARG A 163 8.35 7.20 -3.26
N ILE A 164 9.67 7.37 -3.30
CA ILE A 164 10.45 7.72 -2.10
C ILE A 164 10.07 9.13 -1.59
N ALA A 165 9.80 10.08 -2.48
CA ALA A 165 9.34 11.42 -2.09
C ALA A 165 7.97 11.42 -1.39
N ILE A 166 7.11 10.43 -1.68
CA ILE A 166 5.79 10.30 -1.07
C ILE A 166 5.81 9.47 0.21
N VAL A 167 6.57 8.35 0.23
CA VAL A 167 6.52 7.32 1.30
C VAL A 167 7.82 7.16 2.06
N GLY A 168 8.93 7.67 1.54
CA GLY A 168 10.27 7.48 2.10
C GLY A 168 10.89 6.12 1.82
N THR A 169 10.26 5.22 1.07
CA THR A 169 10.73 3.85 0.80
C THR A 169 10.37 3.41 -0.63
N THR A 170 11.11 2.44 -1.15
CA THR A 170 10.85 1.85 -2.47
C THR A 170 9.70 0.83 -2.48
N ASN A 171 9.33 0.28 -1.31
CA ASN A 171 8.24 -0.69 -1.17
C ASN A 171 6.93 0.02 -0.81
N SER A 172 6.02 0.14 -1.78
CA SER A 172 4.75 0.85 -1.60
C SER A 172 3.73 0.48 -2.69
N PRO A 173 2.46 0.90 -2.56
CA PRO A 173 1.45 0.81 -3.61
C PRO A 173 1.86 1.50 -4.92
N GLY A 174 0.98 1.46 -5.93
CA GLY A 174 1.17 2.18 -7.19
C GLY A 174 1.23 3.69 -6.96
N ILE A 175 2.18 4.39 -7.62
CA ILE A 175 2.38 5.83 -7.41
C ILE A 175 1.12 6.66 -7.73
N TYR A 176 0.38 6.29 -8.76
CA TYR A 176 -0.84 7.00 -9.15
C TYR A 176 -1.95 6.85 -8.12
N ASP A 177 -2.15 5.63 -7.60
CA ASP A 177 -3.17 5.35 -6.59
C ASP A 177 -2.85 6.11 -5.31
N MET A 178 -1.58 6.11 -4.88
CA MET A 178 -1.13 6.91 -3.74
C MET A 178 -1.35 8.41 -3.94
N MET A 179 -0.98 8.96 -5.12
CA MET A 179 -1.14 10.38 -5.42
C MET A 179 -2.60 10.80 -5.43
N ILE A 180 -3.50 9.98 -5.98
CA ILE A 180 -4.93 10.27 -6.01
C ILE A 180 -5.50 10.32 -4.59
N VAL A 181 -5.22 9.31 -3.75
CA VAL A 181 -5.76 9.24 -2.38
C VAL A 181 -5.16 10.32 -1.47
N LEU A 182 -3.87 10.62 -1.57
CA LEU A 182 -3.25 11.72 -0.84
C LEU A 182 -3.84 13.09 -1.24
N GLY A 183 -4.28 13.19 -2.47
CA GLY A 183 -4.75 14.45 -3.03
C GLY A 183 -3.62 15.39 -3.43
N LYS A 184 -3.97 16.34 -4.30
CA LYS A 184 -3.02 17.28 -4.91
C LYS A 184 -2.21 18.07 -3.87
N SER A 185 -2.88 18.64 -2.89
CA SER A 185 -2.24 19.52 -1.88
C SER A 185 -1.18 18.78 -1.07
N GLU A 186 -1.46 17.56 -0.63
CA GLU A 186 -0.51 16.78 0.18
C GLU A 186 0.68 16.29 -0.63
N VAL A 187 0.47 15.84 -1.87
CA VAL A 187 1.57 15.44 -2.76
C VAL A 187 2.50 16.62 -3.03
N ILE A 188 1.92 17.79 -3.39
CA ILE A 188 2.71 19.01 -3.63
C ILE A 188 3.48 19.42 -2.38
N ARG A 189 2.82 19.38 -1.19
CA ARG A 189 3.48 19.69 0.08
C ARG A 189 4.70 18.79 0.31
N ARG A 190 4.56 17.46 0.12
CA ARG A 190 5.66 16.51 0.29
C ARG A 190 6.81 16.79 -0.66
N PHE A 191 6.53 17.08 -1.92
CA PHE A 191 7.54 17.35 -2.93
C PHE A 191 8.30 18.67 -2.65
N THR A 192 7.60 19.69 -2.17
CA THR A 192 8.21 20.99 -1.88
C THR A 192 8.94 21.02 -0.53
N SER A 193 8.60 20.15 0.39
CA SER A 193 9.28 20.05 1.70
C SER A 193 10.54 19.19 1.69
N LEU A 194 10.92 18.63 0.54
CA LEU A 194 12.17 17.86 0.42
C LEU A 194 13.38 18.78 0.57
N GLY A 195 14.34 18.38 1.42
CA GLY A 195 15.59 19.11 1.61
C GLY A 195 15.50 20.34 2.55
N ILE A 196 14.43 20.41 3.39
CA ILE A 196 14.31 21.42 4.47
C ILE A 196 14.67 20.76 5.80
#